data_abf3162815b358bdcf8bfa592bb8d018
#
_entry.id   abf3162815b358bdcf8bfa592bb8d018
#
_cell.length_a   1.000
_cell.length_b   1.000
_cell.length_c   1.000
_cell.angle_alpha   90.00
_cell.angle_beta   90.00
_cell.angle_gamma   90.00
#
_symmetry.space_group_name_H-M   'P 1'
#
loop_
_entity.id
_entity.type
_entity.pdbx_description
1 polymer ?
#
loop_
_entity_poly.entity_id
_entity_poly.type
_entity_poly.pdbx_seq_one_letter_code
_entity_poly.pdbx_strand_id
1 'polypeptide(L)'
;MSYVDCLFERDKDRIHVVERVNGQREYKEYPANYVFYYDDPRGKFRTIYDTPVSRFSTRNGKEFQKEVRVQKGKGLWESDINPVFRCLSENFIGAEPPKLQTAFFDIETNFDPERGFADRKSTRLNSSH
;
A
#
# COMPACT_ATOMS: atom_id res chain seq x y z
N MET A 1 -2.55 -3.93 20.37
CA MET A 1 -3.03 -3.16 19.21
C MET A 1 -2.47 -3.77 17.95
N SER A 2 -3.32 -3.99 16.98
CA SER A 2 -2.92 -4.52 15.68
C SER A 2 -3.75 -3.85 14.60
N TYR A 3 -3.26 -3.87 13.36
CA TYR A 3 -4.05 -3.41 12.23
C TYR A 3 -4.56 -4.61 11.43
N VAL A 4 -5.69 -4.43 10.78
CA VAL A 4 -6.35 -5.48 9.99
C VAL A 4 -6.34 -5.12 8.51
N ASP A 5 -6.57 -3.86 8.20
CA ASP A 5 -6.67 -3.40 6.82
C ASP A 5 -6.33 -1.93 6.72
N CYS A 6 -5.94 -1.49 5.54
CA CYS A 6 -5.58 -0.10 5.28
C CYS A 6 -6.11 0.32 3.91
N LEU A 7 -6.47 1.58 3.81
CA LEU A 7 -6.90 2.20 2.55
C LEU A 7 -6.24 3.56 2.40
N PHE A 8 -5.64 3.79 1.25
CA PHE A 8 -5.06 5.10 0.95
C PHE A 8 -6.08 5.92 0.15
N GLU A 9 -6.52 7.01 0.75
CA GLU A 9 -7.40 7.96 0.09
C GLU A 9 -6.55 9.08 -0.49
N ARG A 10 -6.19 8.93 -1.75
CA ARG A 10 -5.23 9.80 -2.42
C ARG A 10 -5.70 11.25 -2.48
N ASP A 11 -6.98 11.46 -2.73
CA ASP A 11 -7.52 12.81 -2.92
C ASP A 11 -7.43 13.67 -1.66
N LYS A 12 -7.39 13.02 -0.50
CA LYS A 12 -7.35 13.72 0.78
C LYS A 12 -6.03 13.56 1.52
N ASP A 13 -5.08 12.86 0.92
CA ASP A 13 -3.78 12.57 1.56
C ASP A 13 -3.96 11.91 2.93
N ARG A 14 -4.86 10.92 2.99
CA ARG A 14 -5.18 10.21 4.23
C ARG A 14 -5.04 8.72 4.09
N ILE A 15 -4.59 8.10 5.16
CA ILE A 15 -4.54 6.64 5.29
C ILE A 15 -5.60 6.24 6.30
N HIS A 16 -6.52 5.40 5.88
CA HIS A 16 -7.55 4.86 6.76
C HIS A 16 -7.09 3.48 7.21
N VAL A 17 -7.09 3.26 8.51
CA VAL A 17 -6.64 2.00 9.08
C VAL A 17 -7.75 1.40 9.93
N VAL A 18 -8.03 0.13 9.69
CA VAL A 18 -8.90 -0.64 10.56
C VAL A 18 -8.00 -1.32 11.57
N GLU A 19 -8.15 -0.96 12.83
CA GLU A 19 -7.35 -1.50 13.92
C GLU A 19 -8.19 -2.43 14.78
N ARG A 20 -7.50 -3.28 15.50
CA ARG A 20 -8.15 -4.13 16.51
C ARG A 20 -7.51 -3.83 17.84
N VAL A 21 -8.31 -3.28 18.74
CA VAL A 21 -7.86 -2.89 20.08
C VAL A 21 -8.74 -3.62 21.09
N ASN A 22 -8.13 -4.44 21.94
CA ASN A 22 -8.83 -5.25 22.94
C ASN A 22 -9.96 -6.08 22.31
N GLY A 23 -9.70 -6.65 21.15
CA GLY A 23 -10.67 -7.48 20.45
C GLY A 23 -11.74 -6.72 19.70
N GLN A 24 -11.72 -5.40 19.75
CA GLN A 24 -12.71 -4.57 19.08
C GLN A 24 -12.12 -3.88 17.86
N ARG A 25 -12.96 -3.70 16.85
CA ARG A 25 -12.56 -3.04 15.61
C ARG A 25 -12.72 -1.53 15.78
N GLU A 26 -11.66 -0.80 15.44
CA GLU A 26 -11.67 0.66 15.46
C GLU A 26 -11.17 1.19 14.13
N TYR A 27 -11.71 2.33 13.73
CA TYR A 27 -11.33 2.98 12.47
C TYR A 27 -10.56 4.24 12.80
N LYS A 28 -9.37 4.38 12.25
CA LYS A 28 -8.53 5.55 12.47
C LYS A 28 -8.03 6.11 11.16
N GLU A 29 -7.81 7.42 11.14
CA GLU A 29 -7.19 8.10 10.03
C GLU A 29 -5.81 8.59 10.44
N TYR A 30 -4.88 8.46 9.51
CA TYR A 30 -3.54 9.00 9.67
C TYR A 30 -3.24 9.88 8.47
N PRO A 31 -2.50 10.99 8.65
CA PRO A 31 -2.08 11.76 7.50
C PRO A 31 -1.09 10.95 6.69
N ALA A 32 -1.19 11.02 5.35
CA ALA A 32 -0.19 10.41 4.50
C ALA A 32 1.13 11.17 4.68
N ASN A 33 2.21 10.44 4.73
CA ASN A 33 3.53 11.02 4.83
C ASN A 33 4.32 10.57 3.60
N TYR A 34 4.63 11.52 2.74
CA TYR A 34 5.34 11.25 1.49
C TYR A 34 6.80 11.59 1.69
N VAL A 35 7.66 10.63 1.42
CA VAL A 35 9.09 10.77 1.69
C VAL A 35 9.88 10.26 0.50
N PHE A 36 10.93 10.97 0.15
CA PHE A 36 12.00 10.41 -0.67
C PHE A 36 13.34 10.89 -0.13
N TYR A 37 14.39 10.23 -0.58
CA TYR A 37 15.75 10.65 -0.29
C TYR A 37 16.41 11.01 -1.61
N TYR A 38 17.30 11.97 -1.58
CA TYR A 38 18.01 12.43 -2.78
C TYR A 38 19.49 12.57 -2.48
N ASP A 39 20.30 12.37 -3.50
CA ASP A 39 21.75 12.45 -3.36
C ASP A 39 22.15 13.84 -2.93
N ASP A 40 22.93 13.92 -1.86
CA ASP A 40 23.38 15.18 -1.30
C ASP A 40 24.72 14.93 -0.59
N PRO A 41 25.83 15.54 -1.06
CA PRO A 41 27.12 15.33 -0.42
C PRO A 41 27.17 15.69 1.06
N ARG A 42 26.24 16.55 1.51
CA ARG A 42 26.14 16.96 2.91
C ARG A 42 25.01 16.26 3.64
N GLY A 43 24.43 15.23 3.03
CA GLY A 43 23.30 14.54 3.60
C GLY A 43 23.65 13.76 4.86
N LYS A 44 22.69 13.71 5.78
CA LYS A 44 22.87 13.04 7.06
C LYS A 44 22.53 11.57 7.02
N PHE A 45 21.87 11.13 5.97
CA PHE A 45 21.46 9.74 5.82
C PHE A 45 22.34 9.04 4.81
N ARG A 46 22.34 7.71 4.83
CA ARG A 46 23.17 6.92 3.93
C ARG A 46 22.31 5.90 3.20
N THR A 47 22.62 5.69 1.92
CA THR A 47 22.03 4.61 1.16
C THR A 47 22.67 3.28 1.54
N ILE A 48 22.13 2.18 0.98
CA ILE A 48 22.75 0.86 1.18
C ILE A 48 24.17 0.79 0.59
N TYR A 49 24.52 1.72 -0.28
CA TYR A 49 25.87 1.79 -0.85
C TYR A 49 26.77 2.76 -0.08
N ASP A 50 26.29 3.22 1.07
CA ASP A 50 27.03 4.14 1.95
C ASP A 50 27.29 5.51 1.30
N THR A 51 26.39 5.95 0.45
CA THR A 51 26.45 7.27 -0.14
C THR A 51 25.54 8.24 0.60
N PRO A 52 25.95 9.52 0.73
CA PRO A 52 25.16 10.47 1.51
C PRO A 52 23.92 10.95 0.76
N VAL A 53 22.81 11.01 1.50
CA VAL A 53 21.53 11.50 0.97
C VAL A 53 20.85 12.37 2.00
N SER A 54 19.96 13.22 1.54
CA SER A 54 19.08 14.02 2.38
C SER A 54 17.64 13.57 2.19
N ARG A 55 16.81 13.85 3.18
CA ARG A 55 15.42 13.44 3.22
C ARG A 55 14.51 14.61 2.91
N PHE A 56 13.56 14.39 2.02
CA PHE A 56 12.44 15.30 1.81
C PHE A 56 11.17 14.62 2.28
N SER A 57 10.32 15.34 3.01
CA SER A 57 9.03 14.80 3.41
C SER A 57 7.96 15.88 3.34
N THR A 58 6.75 15.46 3.00
CA THR A 58 5.59 16.34 2.95
C THR A 58 4.34 15.52 3.18
N ARG A 59 3.27 16.18 3.60
CA ARG A 59 1.96 15.55 3.75
C ARG A 59 1.04 15.87 2.58
N ASN A 60 1.54 16.55 1.57
CA ASN A 60 0.76 16.96 0.41
C ASN A 60 1.25 16.20 -0.82
N GLY A 61 0.37 15.37 -1.39
CA GLY A 61 0.73 14.52 -2.52
C GLY A 61 1.10 15.29 -3.77
N LYS A 62 0.46 16.43 -4.00
CA LYS A 62 0.75 17.25 -5.18
C LYS A 62 2.14 17.88 -5.07
N GLU A 63 2.48 18.34 -3.88
CA GLU A 63 3.81 18.86 -3.62
C GLU A 63 4.86 17.78 -3.79
N PHE A 64 4.57 16.58 -3.29
CA PHE A 64 5.48 15.45 -3.44
C PHE A 64 5.75 15.14 -4.90
N GLN A 65 4.70 15.06 -5.72
CA GLN A 65 4.85 14.77 -7.15
C GLN A 65 5.64 15.87 -7.86
N LYS A 66 5.44 17.09 -7.46
CA LYS A 66 6.19 18.22 -8.03
C LYS A 66 7.67 18.09 -7.70
N GLU A 67 8.00 17.78 -6.46
CA GLU A 67 9.40 17.64 -6.03
C GLU A 67 10.05 16.41 -6.66
N VAL A 68 9.32 15.31 -6.82
CA VAL A 68 9.84 14.14 -7.53
C VAL A 68 10.23 14.52 -8.95
N ARG A 69 9.41 15.31 -9.63
CA ARG A 69 9.73 15.74 -10.99
C ARG A 69 10.96 16.63 -11.05
N VAL A 70 11.11 17.52 -10.07
CA VAL A 70 12.28 18.39 -9.99
C VAL A 70 13.56 17.58 -9.80
N GLN A 71 13.49 16.53 -8.99
CA GLN A 71 14.67 15.71 -8.65
C GLN A 71 14.91 14.57 -9.64
N LYS A 72 14.02 14.39 -10.60
CA LYS A 72 14.14 13.29 -11.54
C LYS A 72 15.49 13.34 -12.27
N GLY A 73 16.17 12.20 -12.28
CA GLY A 73 17.49 12.09 -12.89
C GLY A 73 18.65 12.49 -11.99
N LYS A 74 18.36 12.89 -10.74
CA LYS A 74 19.40 13.35 -9.81
C LYS A 74 19.63 12.40 -8.64
N GLY A 75 19.26 11.12 -8.80
CA GLY A 75 19.44 10.15 -7.72
C GLY A 75 18.34 10.26 -6.69
N LEU A 76 17.23 9.57 -6.93
CA LEU A 76 16.12 9.46 -6.01
C LEU A 76 16.08 8.08 -5.40
N TRP A 77 15.76 8.03 -4.10
CA TRP A 77 15.66 6.78 -3.35
C TRP A 77 14.32 6.76 -2.64
N GLU A 78 13.64 5.63 -2.71
CA GLU A 78 12.37 5.38 -2.00
C GLU A 78 11.22 6.30 -2.42
N SER A 79 11.30 6.91 -3.59
CA SER A 79 10.24 7.81 -4.07
C SER A 79 8.98 7.07 -4.52
N ASP A 80 9.06 5.76 -4.65
CA ASP A 80 7.97 4.93 -5.15
C ASP A 80 7.30 4.08 -4.06
N ILE A 81 7.64 4.31 -2.81
CA ILE A 81 7.01 3.57 -1.71
C ILE A 81 5.61 4.11 -1.47
N ASN A 82 4.66 3.19 -1.42
CA ASN A 82 3.27 3.54 -1.15
C ASN A 82 3.15 4.11 0.28
N PRO A 83 2.46 5.23 0.45
CA PRO A 83 2.29 5.85 1.78
C PRO A 83 1.68 4.94 2.84
N VAL A 84 0.92 3.92 2.45
CA VAL A 84 0.39 2.93 3.40
C VAL A 84 1.54 2.26 4.14
N PHE A 85 2.58 1.85 3.42
CA PHE A 85 3.71 1.17 4.07
C PHE A 85 4.47 2.09 5.01
N ARG A 86 4.58 3.36 4.68
CA ARG A 86 5.19 4.31 5.61
C ARG A 86 4.33 4.48 6.86
N CYS A 87 3.03 4.59 6.70
CA CYS A 87 2.11 4.68 7.83
C CYS A 87 2.25 3.47 8.75
N LEU A 88 2.30 2.28 8.19
CA LEU A 88 2.47 1.06 8.97
C LEU A 88 3.83 1.01 9.66
N SER A 89 4.86 1.44 8.97
CA SER A 89 6.20 1.50 9.52
C SER A 89 6.31 2.48 10.68
N GLU A 90 5.62 3.62 10.58
CA GLU A 90 5.70 4.65 11.61
C GLU A 90 4.84 4.37 12.83
N ASN A 91 3.73 3.65 12.65
CA ASN A 91 2.74 3.52 13.70
C ASN A 91 2.53 2.10 14.22
N PHE A 92 2.96 1.10 13.47
CA PHE A 92 2.66 -0.31 13.81
C PHE A 92 3.89 -1.21 13.86
N ILE A 93 5.08 -0.66 13.88
CA ILE A 93 6.29 -1.45 14.05
C ILE A 93 6.20 -2.19 15.37
N GLY A 94 6.43 -3.49 15.34
CA GLY A 94 6.34 -4.33 16.54
C GLY A 94 4.93 -4.68 16.98
N ALA A 95 3.90 -4.23 16.24
CA ALA A 95 2.53 -4.63 16.56
C ALA A 95 2.34 -6.11 16.29
N GLU A 96 1.55 -6.75 17.14
CA GLU A 96 1.24 -8.16 16.96
C GLU A 96 0.28 -8.34 15.79
N PRO A 97 0.43 -9.45 15.02
CA PRO A 97 -0.52 -9.73 13.96
C PRO A 97 -1.90 -10.02 14.56
N PRO A 98 -2.98 -9.62 13.88
CA PRO A 98 -4.31 -9.90 14.37
C PRO A 98 -4.66 -11.36 14.13
N LYS A 99 -5.60 -11.86 14.92
CA LYS A 99 -6.18 -13.18 14.64
C LYS A 99 -7.23 -13.00 13.55
N LEU A 100 -7.01 -13.65 12.44
CA LEU A 100 -7.89 -13.55 11.29
C LEU A 100 -8.53 -14.92 11.03
N GLN A 101 -9.77 -14.88 10.57
CA GLN A 101 -10.37 -16.06 9.99
C GLN A 101 -10.00 -16.08 8.52
N THR A 102 -9.35 -17.16 8.11
CA THR A 102 -8.86 -17.27 6.75
C THR A 102 -9.62 -18.38 6.03
N ALA A 103 -10.10 -18.07 4.84
CA ALA A 103 -10.75 -19.06 3.99
C ALA A 103 -9.96 -19.20 2.71
N PHE A 104 -9.73 -20.44 2.32
CA PHE A 104 -9.11 -20.73 1.04
C PHE A 104 -10.15 -21.37 0.15
N PHE A 105 -10.30 -20.87 -1.04
CA PHE A 105 -11.22 -21.49 -2.00
C PHE A 105 -10.59 -21.43 -3.38
N ASP A 106 -11.01 -22.34 -4.23
CA ASP A 106 -10.53 -22.43 -5.57
C ASP A 106 -11.73 -22.47 -6.49
N ILE A 107 -11.59 -21.84 -7.66
CA ILE A 107 -12.64 -21.79 -8.65
C ILE A 107 -12.10 -22.43 -9.92
N GLU A 108 -12.77 -23.46 -10.39
CA GLU A 108 -12.42 -24.08 -11.65
C GLU A 108 -13.44 -23.67 -12.70
N THR A 109 -12.93 -23.35 -13.89
CA THR A 109 -13.79 -23.04 -15.01
C THR A 109 -13.46 -23.99 -16.15
N ASN A 110 -14.48 -24.38 -16.89
CA ASN A 110 -14.28 -25.16 -18.10
C ASN A 110 -13.95 -24.25 -19.26
N PHE A 111 -12.96 -24.64 -20.03
CA PHE A 111 -12.60 -23.90 -21.21
C PHE A 111 -12.89 -24.74 -22.45
N ASP A 112 -13.66 -24.18 -23.38
CA ASP A 112 -13.94 -24.81 -24.66
C ASP A 112 -13.16 -24.00 -25.73
N PRO A 113 -12.25 -24.63 -26.48
CA PRO A 113 -11.48 -23.89 -27.47
C PRO A 113 -12.32 -23.18 -28.53
N GLU A 114 -13.53 -23.64 -28.76
CA GLU A 114 -14.40 -23.02 -29.74
C GLU A 114 -15.23 -21.90 -29.15
N ARG A 115 -15.56 -21.98 -27.86
CA ARG A 115 -16.40 -21.01 -27.17
C ARG A 115 -15.70 -20.17 -26.12
N GLY A 116 -14.49 -20.51 -25.79
CA GLY A 116 -13.79 -19.89 -24.67
C GLY A 116 -14.26 -20.45 -23.34
N PHE A 117 -14.29 -19.64 -22.31
CA PHE A 117 -14.76 -20.08 -21.00
C PHE A 117 -16.25 -20.40 -21.06
N ALA A 118 -16.68 -21.34 -20.23
CA ALA A 118 -18.06 -21.77 -20.21
C ALA A 118 -18.99 -20.59 -20.02
N ASP A 119 -20.03 -20.58 -20.84
CA ASP A 119 -21.04 -19.55 -20.73
C ASP A 119 -21.90 -19.80 -19.51
N ARG A 120 -22.02 -18.80 -18.72
CA ARG A 120 -22.84 -18.86 -17.53
C ARG A 120 -24.25 -19.29 -17.83
N LYS A 121 -24.80 -18.80 -18.91
CA LYS A 121 -26.16 -19.12 -19.27
C LYS A 121 -26.33 -20.59 -19.57
N SER A 122 -25.42 -21.16 -20.29
CA SER A 122 -25.54 -22.56 -20.63
C SER A 122 -25.30 -23.46 -19.44
N THR A 123 -24.41 -23.08 -18.58
CA THR A 123 -24.16 -23.92 -17.40
C THR A 123 -25.23 -23.79 -16.37
N ARG A 124 -25.85 -22.63 -16.34
CA ARG A 124 -26.81 -22.37 -15.33
C ARG A 124 -28.13 -23.00 -15.55
N LEU A 125 -28.42 -23.19 -16.74
CA LEU A 125 -29.63 -23.84 -17.04
C LEU A 125 -29.81 -25.09 -16.38
N ASN A 126 -29.04 -25.21 -15.73
CA ASN A 126 -29.16 -26.24 -14.98
C ASN A 126 -29.04 -25.95 -13.70
N SER A 127 -29.16 -24.91 -13.40
CA SER A 127 -29.05 -24.78 -12.56
C SER A 127 -29.49 -24.59 -11.73
N SER A 128 -29.59 -24.52 -11.73
CA SER A 128 -29.89 -24.50 -11.35
C SER A 128 -29.65 -24.76 -10.77
N HIS A 129 -29.27 -24.52 -10.60
CA HIS A 129 -28.81 -24.79 -10.60
C HIS A 129 -28.87 -24.70 -10.32
#